data_9ccd5714b6746eba272b13744313c9f6
#
_entry.id   9ccd5714b6746eba272b13744313c9f6
#
_cell.length_a   1.000
_cell.length_b   1.000
_cell.length_c   1.000
_cell.angle_alpha   90.00
_cell.angle_beta   90.00
_cell.angle_gamma   90.00
#
_symmetry.space_group_name_H-M   'P 1'
#
loop_
_entity.id
_entity.type
_entity.pdbx_description
1 polymer ?
#
loop_
_entity_poly.entity_id
_entity_poly.type
_entity_poly.pdbx_seq_one_letter_code
_entity_poly.pdbx_strand_id
1 'polypeptide(L)'
;MWNSIRMELYKIFRMRSFWVISIIMIGLVFMTTEFNCDDMKAARQEQSASEGNISGQQNKDGLQASKAKKKDQANLEIGSANDNNATIFFGISEDTSEMDAESVEVLAMFLLHLKSGILTMMALIFAIMFVMLDIKNGYIKNIGGQMEHRRHLVYAKWIAMAIYTVVFDLISLAVQSIAVYKTFHYIKWGDVTKYLPEILLGMALQYVFLILCMTIAMLIRSMAFGMTLGMCLIMGVAPVACMGISAVIKKLFDRSVDLQPYLLTSKMKTLQIDMTATEIRNVCLLVVGYFVVMSLINIIQIEKRDLV
;
A
#
# COMPACT_ATOMS: atom_id res chain seq x y z
N MET A 1 -22.91 15.87 -13.66
CA MET A 1 -21.95 15.15 -12.81
C MET A 1 -22.17 13.64 -12.81
N TRP A 2 -23.37 13.13 -12.51
CA TRP A 2 -23.65 11.68 -12.48
C TRP A 2 -23.35 10.95 -13.81
N ASN A 3 -23.71 11.53 -14.94
CA ASN A 3 -23.42 10.96 -16.26
C ASN A 3 -21.92 10.86 -16.54
N SER A 4 -21.13 11.82 -16.06
CA SER A 4 -19.67 11.78 -16.20
C SER A 4 -19.04 10.66 -15.36
N ILE A 5 -19.54 10.43 -14.14
CA ILE A 5 -19.08 9.31 -13.29
C ILE A 5 -19.40 7.97 -13.94
N ARG A 6 -20.65 7.80 -14.44
CA ARG A 6 -21.07 6.57 -15.12
C ARG A 6 -20.23 6.29 -16.37
N MET A 7 -19.88 7.32 -17.10
CA MET A 7 -19.02 7.22 -18.28
C MET A 7 -17.59 6.79 -17.91
N GLU A 8 -17.00 7.37 -16.87
CA GLU A 8 -15.66 6.98 -16.41
C GLU A 8 -15.63 5.55 -15.85
N LEU A 9 -16.66 5.13 -15.10
CA LEU A 9 -16.80 3.76 -14.64
C LEU A 9 -16.95 2.77 -15.80
N TYR A 10 -17.81 3.07 -16.77
CA TYR A 10 -17.95 2.24 -17.96
C TYR A 10 -16.63 2.08 -18.70
N LYS A 11 -15.82 3.16 -18.79
CA LYS A 11 -14.49 3.15 -19.38
C LYS A 11 -13.56 2.20 -18.65
N ILE A 12 -13.52 2.25 -17.29
CA ILE A 12 -12.69 1.36 -16.46
C ILE A 12 -12.96 -0.10 -16.79
N PHE A 13 -14.23 -0.53 -16.73
CA PHE A 13 -14.59 -1.93 -16.95
C PHE A 13 -14.42 -2.39 -18.42
N ARG A 14 -14.47 -1.47 -19.39
CA ARG A 14 -14.24 -1.79 -20.80
C ARG A 14 -12.78 -1.82 -21.19
N MET A 15 -11.87 -1.25 -20.41
CA MET A 15 -10.44 -1.29 -20.68
C MET A 15 -9.89 -2.71 -20.51
N ARG A 16 -9.22 -3.23 -21.54
CA ARG A 16 -8.55 -4.55 -21.46
C ARG A 16 -7.51 -4.58 -20.35
N SER A 17 -6.84 -3.46 -20.10
CA SER A 17 -5.83 -3.32 -19.04
C SER A 17 -6.40 -3.59 -17.65
N PHE A 18 -7.68 -3.26 -17.39
CA PHE A 18 -8.34 -3.58 -16.12
C PHE A 18 -8.34 -5.09 -15.86
N TRP A 19 -8.78 -5.89 -16.82
CA TRP A 19 -8.85 -7.34 -16.69
C TRP A 19 -7.47 -7.99 -16.59
N VAL A 20 -6.51 -7.54 -17.40
CA VAL A 20 -5.14 -8.07 -17.38
C VAL A 20 -4.48 -7.80 -16.02
N ILE A 21 -4.55 -6.56 -15.51
CA ILE A 21 -3.96 -6.20 -14.23
C ILE A 21 -4.66 -6.90 -13.08
N SER A 22 -6.00 -7.06 -13.14
CA SER A 22 -6.75 -7.81 -12.13
C SER A 22 -6.36 -9.28 -12.09
N ILE A 23 -6.15 -9.92 -13.24
CA ILE A 23 -5.70 -11.33 -13.32
C ILE A 23 -4.28 -11.46 -12.74
N ILE A 24 -3.38 -10.56 -13.10
CA ILE A 24 -2.01 -10.56 -12.56
C ILE A 24 -2.05 -10.35 -11.05
N MET A 25 -2.87 -9.41 -10.55
CA MET A 25 -3.04 -9.18 -9.11
C MET A 25 -3.56 -10.42 -8.39
N ILE A 26 -4.58 -11.08 -8.94
CA ILE A 26 -5.13 -12.33 -8.38
C ILE A 26 -4.01 -13.39 -8.25
N GLY A 27 -3.21 -13.58 -9.29
CA GLY A 27 -2.09 -14.52 -9.26
C GLY A 27 -1.03 -14.14 -8.23
N LEU A 28 -0.67 -12.87 -8.15
CA LEU A 28 0.33 -12.38 -7.19
C LEU A 28 -0.15 -12.51 -5.74
N VAL A 29 -1.36 -12.03 -5.45
CA VAL A 29 -1.94 -12.11 -4.10
C VAL A 29 -2.09 -13.56 -3.66
N PHE A 30 -2.51 -14.44 -4.58
CA PHE A 30 -2.62 -15.86 -4.29
C PHE A 30 -1.26 -16.46 -3.96
N MET A 31 -0.23 -16.21 -4.79
CA MET A 31 1.13 -16.73 -4.56
C MET A 31 1.73 -16.17 -3.25
N THR A 32 1.67 -14.86 -3.02
CA THR A 32 2.22 -14.28 -1.79
C THR A 32 1.51 -14.79 -0.54
N THR A 33 0.19 -14.98 -0.61
CA THR A 33 -0.56 -15.56 0.51
C THR A 33 -0.17 -17.02 0.75
N GLU A 34 0.01 -17.83 -0.29
CA GLU A 34 0.48 -19.23 -0.13
C GLU A 34 1.89 -19.28 0.50
N PHE A 35 2.84 -18.45 0.02
CA PHE A 35 4.18 -18.40 0.61
C PHE A 35 4.15 -17.98 2.09
N ASN A 36 3.43 -16.93 2.44
CA ASN A 36 3.30 -16.49 3.83
C ASN A 36 2.66 -17.59 4.71
N CYS A 37 1.67 -18.31 4.18
CA CYS A 37 1.03 -19.43 4.89
C CYS A 37 1.98 -20.61 5.08
N ASP A 38 2.83 -20.92 4.12
CA ASP A 38 3.80 -22.03 4.20
C ASP A 38 4.93 -21.68 5.17
N ASP A 39 5.42 -20.44 5.20
CA ASP A 39 6.39 -19.95 6.18
C ASP A 39 5.83 -20.05 7.61
N MET A 40 4.56 -19.69 7.80
CA MET A 40 3.89 -19.81 9.10
C MET A 40 3.70 -21.29 9.54
N LYS A 41 3.45 -22.21 8.59
CA LYS A 41 3.42 -23.65 8.91
C LYS A 41 4.78 -24.18 9.32
N ALA A 42 5.85 -23.76 8.64
CA ALA A 42 7.21 -24.15 8.98
C ALA A 42 7.57 -23.66 10.39
N ALA A 43 7.26 -22.39 10.72
CA ALA A 43 7.48 -21.85 12.05
C ALA A 43 6.71 -22.60 13.15
N ARG A 44 5.48 -23.04 12.88
CA ARG A 44 4.71 -23.91 13.80
C ARG A 44 5.39 -25.26 14.05
N GLN A 45 5.93 -25.88 13.01
CA GLN A 45 6.60 -27.17 13.14
C GLN A 45 7.88 -27.04 13.96
N GLU A 46 8.64 -25.96 13.82
CA GLU A 46 9.82 -25.69 14.61
C GLU A 46 9.50 -25.45 16.09
N GLN A 47 8.44 -24.69 16.39
CA GLN A 47 7.97 -24.48 17.75
C GLN A 47 7.53 -25.77 18.43
N SER A 48 6.72 -26.59 17.76
CA SER A 48 6.26 -27.85 18.30
C SER A 48 7.40 -28.87 18.49
N ALA A 49 8.44 -28.83 17.64
CA ALA A 49 9.64 -29.66 17.80
C ALA A 49 10.51 -29.19 18.97
N SER A 50 10.57 -27.88 19.25
CA SER A 50 11.32 -27.34 20.40
C SER A 50 10.62 -27.61 21.73
N GLU A 51 9.28 -27.54 21.78
CA GLU A 51 8.52 -27.90 22.98
C GLU A 51 8.56 -29.40 23.29
N GLY A 52 8.58 -30.26 22.27
CA GLY A 52 8.76 -31.70 22.42
C GLY A 52 10.13 -32.10 22.99
N ASN A 53 11.17 -31.29 22.76
CA ASN A 53 12.51 -31.50 23.31
C ASN A 53 12.68 -31.00 24.77
N ILE A 54 11.87 -30.03 25.21
CA ILE A 54 11.95 -29.48 26.59
C ILE A 54 11.30 -30.43 27.60
N SER A 55 10.35 -31.25 27.19
CA SER A 55 9.73 -32.27 28.06
C SER A 55 10.64 -33.48 28.35
N GLY A 56 11.78 -33.61 27.69
CA GLY A 56 12.72 -34.73 27.83
C GLY A 56 13.98 -34.42 28.66
N GLN A 57 14.29 -33.21 29.07
CA GLN A 57 15.49 -32.84 29.83
C GLN A 57 15.18 -31.85 30.95
N GLN A 58 14.59 -32.34 32.04
CA GLN A 58 14.80 -31.72 33.35
C GLN A 58 16.16 -32.19 33.89
N ASN A 59 17.21 -31.39 33.73
CA ASN A 59 18.27 -31.24 34.73
C ASN A 59 19.16 -30.03 34.45
N LYS A 60 19.05 -29.11 35.39
CA LYS A 60 20.12 -28.25 35.99
C LYS A 60 21.00 -27.39 35.09
N ASP A 61 21.00 -26.11 35.50
CA ASP A 61 22.03 -25.10 35.44
C ASP A 61 22.01 -24.16 34.24
N GLY A 62 21.65 -22.90 34.51
CA GLY A 62 21.93 -21.77 33.61
C GLY A 62 20.91 -20.63 33.57
N LEU A 63 20.45 -20.18 34.76
CA LEU A 63 19.87 -18.83 34.85
C LEU A 63 20.99 -17.81 34.69
N GLN A 64 20.88 -16.97 33.72
CA GLN A 64 21.51 -15.66 33.49
C GLN A 64 22.14 -15.57 32.11
N ALA A 65 21.45 -14.90 31.20
CA ALA A 65 21.95 -14.00 30.17
C ALA A 65 21.05 -13.97 28.92
N SER A 66 19.90 -13.33 28.97
CA SER A 66 19.30 -12.71 27.78
C SER A 66 18.19 -11.70 28.10
N LYS A 67 18.54 -10.72 28.95
CA LYS A 67 17.74 -9.49 29.11
C LYS A 67 18.63 -8.26 28.99
N ALA A 68 19.30 -8.07 27.87
CA ALA A 68 19.94 -6.80 27.53
C ALA A 68 20.41 -6.83 26.07
N LYS A 69 19.52 -6.58 25.12
CA LYS A 69 19.86 -6.01 23.79
C LYS A 69 18.60 -5.77 22.98
N LYS A 70 17.86 -4.75 23.39
CA LYS A 70 16.81 -4.15 22.57
C LYS A 70 16.88 -2.65 22.78
N LYS A 71 17.90 -2.03 22.25
CA LYS A 71 17.98 -0.59 21.94
C LYS A 71 19.19 -0.36 21.04
N ASP A 72 18.95 0.44 20.00
CA ASP A 72 19.92 0.99 19.08
C ASP A 72 20.45 0.04 17.99
N GLN A 73 19.69 -0.04 16.89
CA GLN A 73 20.28 -0.17 15.56
C GLN A 73 19.28 0.30 14.50
N ALA A 74 19.22 1.61 14.30
CA ALA A 74 18.89 2.18 13.00
C ALA A 74 20.14 2.03 12.14
N ASN A 75 20.37 0.89 11.54
CA ASN A 75 21.42 0.70 10.56
C ASN A 75 20.81 0.19 9.25
N LEU A 76 21.11 0.97 8.23
CA LEU A 76 20.97 0.70 6.83
C LEU A 76 21.70 -0.60 6.50
N GLU A 77 21.02 -1.74 6.47
CA GLU A 77 21.54 -2.97 5.87
C GLU A 77 20.82 -3.24 4.55
N ILE A 78 21.53 -2.88 3.50
CA ILE A 78 21.33 -3.45 2.17
C ILE A 78 21.88 -4.88 2.22
N GLY A 79 21.00 -5.86 2.28
CA GLY A 79 21.30 -7.25 1.95
C GLY A 79 21.98 -8.05 3.02
N SER A 80 21.20 -8.69 3.89
CA SER A 80 21.50 -10.03 4.37
C SER A 80 20.20 -10.73 4.73
N ALA A 81 19.85 -11.73 3.94
CA ALA A 81 18.75 -12.63 4.20
C ALA A 81 19.10 -13.46 5.45
N ASN A 82 18.57 -13.11 6.59
CA ASN A 82 18.54 -13.98 7.76
C ASN A 82 17.54 -13.54 8.86
N ASP A 83 16.40 -12.94 8.46
CA ASP A 83 15.22 -12.88 9.31
C ASP A 83 14.22 -13.91 8.76
N ASN A 84 14.08 -15.01 9.51
CA ASN A 84 13.38 -16.21 9.09
C ASN A 84 11.87 -16.06 8.86
N ASN A 85 11.30 -14.86 8.85
CA ASN A 85 9.87 -14.61 8.74
C ASN A 85 9.50 -13.47 7.76
N ALA A 86 10.38 -13.08 6.84
CA ALA A 86 10.06 -12.04 5.85
C ALA A 86 10.10 -12.61 4.43
N THR A 87 8.96 -12.63 3.76
CA THR A 87 8.87 -12.99 2.34
C THR A 87 9.19 -11.77 1.48
N ILE A 88 10.25 -11.83 0.68
CA ILE A 88 10.63 -10.75 -0.23
C ILE A 88 10.12 -11.05 -1.63
N PHE A 89 9.18 -10.25 -2.13
CA PHE A 89 8.66 -10.35 -3.48
C PHE A 89 8.84 -9.01 -4.22
N PHE A 90 9.56 -9.00 -5.34
CA PHE A 90 9.89 -7.79 -6.10
C PHE A 90 10.52 -6.65 -5.27
N GLY A 91 11.33 -6.96 -4.26
CA GLY A 91 11.93 -5.94 -3.38
C GLY A 91 10.96 -5.35 -2.33
N ILE A 92 9.78 -5.93 -2.18
CA ILE A 92 8.80 -5.61 -1.14
C ILE A 92 8.89 -6.72 -0.10
N SER A 93 9.17 -6.36 1.15
CA SER A 93 9.22 -7.32 2.26
C SER A 93 7.88 -7.35 2.98
N GLU A 94 7.36 -8.54 3.21
CA GLU A 94 6.21 -8.81 4.07
C GLU A 94 6.72 -9.44 5.37
N ASP A 95 6.51 -8.76 6.48
CA ASP A 95 6.92 -9.22 7.80
C ASP A 95 5.74 -9.89 8.50
N THR A 96 5.81 -11.20 8.66
CA THR A 96 4.77 -12.02 9.32
C THR A 96 5.00 -12.16 10.83
N SER A 97 6.04 -11.53 11.38
CA SER A 97 6.42 -11.66 12.80
C SER A 97 5.38 -11.14 13.78
N GLU A 98 4.48 -10.23 13.32
CA GLU A 98 3.39 -9.69 14.14
C GLU A 98 2.14 -10.62 14.16
N MET A 99 2.14 -11.71 13.38
CA MET A 99 0.98 -12.61 13.29
C MET A 99 1.15 -13.81 14.22
N ASP A 100 0.07 -14.14 14.96
CA ASP A 100 0.05 -15.34 15.78
C ASP A 100 0.18 -16.60 14.93
N ALA A 101 1.23 -17.37 15.18
CA ALA A 101 1.46 -18.63 14.49
C ALA A 101 0.32 -19.67 14.75
N GLU A 102 -0.43 -19.54 15.84
CA GLU A 102 -1.53 -20.47 16.17
C GLU A 102 -2.78 -20.26 15.32
N SER A 103 -3.07 -19.03 14.86
CA SER A 103 -4.28 -18.75 14.08
C SER A 103 -4.05 -17.69 13.03
N VAL A 104 -4.05 -18.10 11.75
CA VAL A 104 -3.97 -17.18 10.63
C VAL A 104 -5.32 -16.52 10.39
N GLU A 105 -5.37 -15.19 10.56
CA GLU A 105 -6.57 -14.39 10.35
C GLU A 105 -6.53 -13.72 8.98
N VAL A 106 -7.63 -13.83 8.21
CA VAL A 106 -7.71 -13.29 6.84
C VAL A 106 -7.54 -11.77 6.83
N LEU A 107 -8.13 -11.05 7.82
CA LEU A 107 -8.02 -9.59 7.89
C LEU A 107 -6.60 -9.13 8.23
N ALA A 108 -5.88 -9.87 9.07
CA ALA A 108 -4.48 -9.60 9.37
C ALA A 108 -3.60 -9.75 8.10
N MET A 109 -3.80 -10.82 7.33
CA MET A 109 -3.14 -11.03 6.04
C MET A 109 -3.46 -9.92 5.04
N PHE A 110 -4.71 -9.46 5.00
CA PHE A 110 -5.09 -8.35 4.13
C PHE A 110 -4.39 -7.05 4.52
N LEU A 111 -4.33 -6.75 5.82
CA LEU A 111 -3.59 -5.61 6.33
C LEU A 111 -2.10 -5.70 6.00
N LEU A 112 -1.50 -6.89 6.09
CA LEU A 112 -0.11 -7.14 5.69
C LEU A 112 0.12 -6.78 4.21
N HIS A 113 -0.74 -7.22 3.29
CA HIS A 113 -0.64 -6.87 1.87
C HIS A 113 -0.84 -5.38 1.59
N LEU A 114 -1.69 -4.69 2.36
CA LEU A 114 -1.80 -3.22 2.29
C LEU A 114 -0.52 -2.53 2.76
N LYS A 115 0.07 -2.99 3.87
CA LYS A 115 1.32 -2.46 4.46
C LYS A 115 2.52 -2.69 3.52
N SER A 116 2.62 -3.86 2.93
CA SER A 116 3.70 -4.21 1.99
C SER A 116 3.70 -3.35 0.73
N GLY A 117 2.52 -2.83 0.32
CA GLY A 117 2.35 -2.02 -0.87
C GLY A 117 2.19 -2.81 -2.18
N ILE A 118 2.10 -4.14 -2.13
CA ILE A 118 1.86 -4.99 -3.32
C ILE A 118 0.56 -4.58 -4.01
N LEU A 119 -0.53 -4.45 -3.25
CA LEU A 119 -1.83 -4.01 -3.77
C LEU A 119 -1.74 -2.61 -4.38
N THR A 120 -1.07 -1.71 -3.67
CA THR A 120 -0.86 -0.33 -4.12
C THR A 120 -0.06 -0.26 -5.42
N MET A 121 0.96 -1.11 -5.58
CA MET A 121 1.77 -1.18 -6.79
C MET A 121 0.94 -1.60 -8.02
N MET A 122 0.11 -2.63 -7.88
CA MET A 122 -0.76 -3.09 -8.96
C MET A 122 -1.84 -2.06 -9.32
N ALA A 123 -2.48 -1.47 -8.30
CA ALA A 123 -3.46 -0.41 -8.49
C ALA A 123 -2.84 0.84 -9.14
N LEU A 124 -1.57 1.18 -8.82
CA LEU A 124 -0.83 2.29 -9.40
C LEU A 124 -0.63 2.15 -10.90
N ILE A 125 -0.24 0.97 -11.36
CA ILE A 125 -0.04 0.72 -12.80
C ILE A 125 -1.32 1.02 -13.55
N PHE A 126 -2.46 0.52 -13.08
CA PHE A 126 -3.75 0.79 -13.68
C PHE A 126 -4.12 2.28 -13.63
N ALA A 127 -3.97 2.93 -12.47
CA ALA A 127 -4.32 4.33 -12.26
C ALA A 127 -3.60 5.26 -13.24
N ILE A 128 -2.30 5.04 -13.42
CA ILE A 128 -1.50 5.84 -14.37
C ILE A 128 -1.88 5.54 -15.81
N MET A 129 -2.09 4.27 -16.18
CA MET A 129 -2.58 3.91 -17.50
C MET A 129 -3.92 4.57 -17.80
N PHE A 130 -4.86 4.52 -16.86
CA PHE A 130 -6.19 5.08 -16.99
C PHE A 130 -6.15 6.59 -17.26
N VAL A 131 -5.34 7.34 -16.51
CA VAL A 131 -5.24 8.79 -16.65
C VAL A 131 -4.49 9.19 -17.94
N MET A 132 -3.42 8.47 -18.25
CA MET A 132 -2.58 8.81 -19.40
C MET A 132 -3.21 8.43 -20.74
N LEU A 133 -4.09 7.42 -20.76
CA LEU A 133 -4.83 7.05 -21.96
C LEU A 133 -5.75 8.18 -22.42
N ASP A 134 -6.36 8.91 -21.49
CA ASP A 134 -7.21 10.04 -21.79
C ASP A 134 -6.45 11.22 -22.40
N ILE A 135 -5.21 11.42 -21.96
CA ILE A 135 -4.34 12.45 -22.51
C ILE A 135 -3.87 12.05 -23.92
N LYS A 136 -3.44 10.80 -24.10
CA LYS A 136 -2.95 10.29 -25.40
C LYS A 136 -4.04 10.27 -26.47
N ASN A 137 -5.25 9.89 -26.11
CA ASN A 137 -6.39 9.81 -27.05
C ASN A 137 -7.04 11.17 -27.31
N GLY A 138 -6.57 12.27 -26.74
CA GLY A 138 -7.18 13.56 -26.88
C GLY A 138 -8.60 13.67 -26.30
N TYR A 139 -9.01 12.68 -25.48
CA TYR A 139 -10.33 12.59 -24.90
C TYR A 139 -10.71 13.83 -24.08
N ILE A 140 -9.73 14.35 -23.32
CA ILE A 140 -9.90 15.57 -22.53
C ILE A 140 -10.19 16.79 -23.42
N LYS A 141 -9.57 16.86 -24.63
CA LYS A 141 -9.83 17.94 -25.59
C LYS A 141 -11.25 17.89 -26.15
N ASN A 142 -11.69 16.69 -26.55
CA ASN A 142 -12.99 16.51 -27.20
C ASN A 142 -14.15 16.75 -26.23
N ILE A 143 -14.06 16.29 -24.99
CA ILE A 143 -15.12 16.46 -24.00
C ILE A 143 -15.04 17.80 -23.28
N GLY A 144 -13.84 18.31 -23.05
CA GLY A 144 -13.64 19.61 -22.38
C GLY A 144 -14.25 20.79 -23.15
N GLY A 145 -14.43 20.66 -24.49
CA GLY A 145 -15.13 21.65 -25.30
C GLY A 145 -16.66 21.56 -25.21
N GLN A 146 -17.21 20.42 -24.76
CA GLN A 146 -18.66 20.20 -24.67
C GLN A 146 -19.22 20.39 -23.25
N MET A 147 -18.34 20.52 -22.25
CA MET A 147 -18.74 20.68 -20.85
C MET A 147 -18.66 22.14 -20.39
N GLU A 148 -19.74 22.60 -19.78
CA GLU A 148 -19.83 23.94 -19.16
C GLU A 148 -18.79 24.14 -18.05
N HIS A 149 -18.50 23.10 -17.26
CA HIS A 149 -17.53 23.13 -16.18
C HIS A 149 -16.56 21.94 -16.26
N ARG A 150 -15.33 22.21 -16.66
CA ARG A 150 -14.24 21.21 -16.79
C ARG A 150 -13.87 20.54 -15.46
N ARG A 151 -14.13 21.18 -14.33
CA ARG A 151 -13.91 20.64 -12.96
C ARG A 151 -14.66 19.33 -12.72
N HIS A 152 -15.85 19.19 -13.28
CA HIS A 152 -16.66 17.97 -13.11
C HIS A 152 -15.98 16.71 -13.67
N LEU A 153 -15.10 16.86 -14.66
CA LEU A 153 -14.36 15.74 -15.23
C LEU A 153 -13.30 15.22 -14.23
N VAL A 154 -12.64 16.12 -13.49
CA VAL A 154 -11.66 15.73 -12.45
C VAL A 154 -12.34 14.98 -11.33
N TYR A 155 -13.43 15.54 -10.79
CA TYR A 155 -14.18 14.89 -9.71
C TYR A 155 -14.75 13.53 -10.13
N ALA A 156 -15.29 13.43 -11.35
CA ALA A 156 -15.80 12.16 -11.89
C ALA A 156 -14.70 11.10 -11.95
N LYS A 157 -13.50 11.49 -12.38
CA LYS A 157 -12.35 10.60 -12.46
C LYS A 157 -11.90 10.11 -11.08
N TRP A 158 -11.87 10.99 -10.08
CA TRP A 158 -11.49 10.60 -8.72
C TRP A 158 -12.51 9.67 -8.08
N ILE A 159 -13.80 9.96 -8.24
CA ILE A 159 -14.85 9.06 -7.74
C ILE A 159 -14.76 7.70 -8.43
N ALA A 160 -14.52 7.68 -9.74
CA ALA A 160 -14.33 6.43 -10.47
C ALA A 160 -13.10 5.65 -9.97
N MET A 161 -11.99 6.34 -9.66
CA MET A 161 -10.81 5.72 -9.07
C MET A 161 -11.04 5.24 -7.63
N ALA A 162 -11.81 5.95 -6.82
CA ALA A 162 -12.18 5.49 -5.48
C ALA A 162 -12.97 4.17 -5.56
N ILE A 163 -13.97 4.10 -6.44
CA ILE A 163 -14.76 2.88 -6.67
C ILE A 163 -13.86 1.74 -7.18
N TYR A 164 -12.94 2.04 -8.11
CA TYR A 164 -11.97 1.08 -8.60
C TYR A 164 -11.12 0.51 -7.46
N THR A 165 -10.54 1.36 -6.61
CA THR A 165 -9.69 0.94 -5.49
C THR A 165 -10.46 0.01 -4.54
N VAL A 166 -11.69 0.39 -4.16
CA VAL A 166 -12.53 -0.44 -3.28
C VAL A 166 -12.84 -1.80 -3.93
N VAL A 167 -13.22 -1.83 -5.20
CA VAL A 167 -13.50 -3.09 -5.92
C VAL A 167 -12.24 -3.96 -6.01
N PHE A 168 -11.11 -3.35 -6.31
CA PHE A 168 -9.81 -4.02 -6.41
C PHE A 168 -9.39 -4.67 -5.08
N ASP A 169 -9.54 -3.94 -3.98
CA ASP A 169 -9.22 -4.41 -2.63
C ASP A 169 -10.19 -5.51 -2.17
N LEU A 170 -11.48 -5.41 -2.51
CA LEU A 170 -12.46 -6.48 -2.23
C LEU A 170 -12.16 -7.77 -3.00
N ILE A 171 -11.73 -7.67 -4.27
CA ILE A 171 -11.29 -8.84 -5.04
C ILE A 171 -10.06 -9.47 -4.38
N SER A 172 -9.10 -8.66 -3.96
CA SER A 172 -7.91 -9.13 -3.25
C SER A 172 -8.27 -9.87 -1.96
N LEU A 173 -9.17 -9.32 -1.14
CA LEU A 173 -9.65 -9.96 0.09
C LEU A 173 -10.32 -11.31 -0.19
N ALA A 174 -11.12 -11.40 -1.25
CA ALA A 174 -11.75 -12.65 -1.65
C ALA A 174 -10.70 -13.71 -2.07
N VAL A 175 -9.69 -13.31 -2.84
CA VAL A 175 -8.60 -14.21 -3.28
C VAL A 175 -7.80 -14.71 -2.08
N GLN A 176 -7.48 -13.85 -1.13
CA GLN A 176 -6.78 -14.23 0.10
C GLN A 176 -7.59 -15.21 0.95
N SER A 177 -8.91 -14.99 1.06
CA SER A 177 -9.78 -15.92 1.79
C SER A 177 -9.76 -17.32 1.17
N ILE A 178 -9.72 -17.41 -0.17
CA ILE A 178 -9.62 -18.68 -0.90
C ILE A 178 -8.25 -19.33 -0.67
N ALA A 179 -7.16 -18.55 -0.72
CA ALA A 179 -5.81 -19.05 -0.51
C ALA A 179 -5.62 -19.61 0.92
N VAL A 180 -6.07 -18.87 1.94
CA VAL A 180 -6.04 -19.30 3.34
C VAL A 180 -6.86 -20.57 3.54
N TYR A 181 -8.08 -20.65 2.96
CA TYR A 181 -8.90 -21.85 3.04
C TYR A 181 -8.24 -23.08 2.40
N LYS A 182 -7.60 -22.89 1.23
CA LYS A 182 -6.88 -23.98 0.54
C LYS A 182 -5.73 -24.53 1.40
N THR A 183 -5.02 -23.65 2.11
CA THR A 183 -3.82 -24.00 2.87
C THR A 183 -4.15 -24.59 4.24
N PHE A 184 -5.10 -24.03 4.95
CA PHE A 184 -5.41 -24.41 6.34
C PHE A 184 -6.72 -25.19 6.50
N HIS A 185 -7.57 -25.28 5.47
CA HIS A 185 -8.89 -25.88 5.48
C HIS A 185 -9.87 -25.25 6.50
N TYR A 186 -9.58 -24.04 7.01
CA TYR A 186 -10.48 -23.24 7.82
C TYR A 186 -10.38 -21.76 7.42
N ILE A 187 -11.41 -20.99 7.73
CA ILE A 187 -11.42 -19.54 7.55
C ILE A 187 -11.64 -18.91 8.93
N LYS A 188 -10.67 -18.13 9.39
CA LYS A 188 -10.80 -17.28 10.57
C LYS A 188 -10.68 -15.83 10.11
N TRP A 189 -11.78 -15.09 10.23
CA TRP A 189 -11.82 -13.70 9.77
C TRP A 189 -11.01 -12.76 10.67
N GLY A 190 -10.88 -13.11 11.95
CA GLY A 190 -10.35 -12.22 12.98
C GLY A 190 -11.42 -11.28 13.54
N ASP A 191 -11.01 -10.44 14.46
CA ASP A 191 -11.89 -9.46 15.10
C ASP A 191 -12.08 -8.23 14.20
N VAL A 192 -13.19 -8.19 13.48
CA VAL A 192 -13.50 -7.12 12.50
C VAL A 192 -13.43 -5.73 13.17
N THR A 193 -13.81 -5.59 14.43
CA THR A 193 -13.79 -4.29 15.12
C THR A 193 -12.39 -3.75 15.35
N LYS A 194 -11.40 -4.63 15.47
CA LYS A 194 -9.99 -4.25 15.60
C LYS A 194 -9.36 -3.87 14.25
N TYR A 195 -9.59 -4.68 13.22
CA TYR A 195 -8.92 -4.51 11.92
C TYR A 195 -9.57 -3.45 11.02
N LEU A 196 -10.88 -3.17 11.20
CA LEU A 196 -11.64 -2.30 10.30
C LEU A 196 -11.09 -0.86 10.24
N PRO A 197 -10.73 -0.20 11.36
CA PRO A 197 -10.16 1.15 11.30
C PRO A 197 -8.85 1.22 10.52
N GLU A 198 -7.94 0.27 10.76
CA GLU A 198 -6.63 0.21 10.11
C GLU A 198 -6.76 -0.12 8.62
N ILE A 199 -7.65 -1.03 8.26
CA ILE A 199 -7.93 -1.37 6.85
C ILE A 199 -8.50 -0.15 6.12
N LEU A 200 -9.50 0.52 6.68
CA LEU A 200 -10.07 1.72 6.08
C LEU A 200 -9.03 2.83 5.93
N LEU A 201 -8.17 2.99 6.93
CA LEU A 201 -7.08 3.96 6.89
C LEU A 201 -6.03 3.60 5.83
N GLY A 202 -5.67 2.31 5.72
CA GLY A 202 -4.78 1.78 4.69
C GLY A 202 -5.32 1.99 3.28
N MET A 203 -6.60 1.69 3.05
CA MET A 203 -7.29 1.95 1.77
C MET A 203 -7.34 3.45 1.44
N ALA A 204 -7.57 4.31 2.43
CA ALA A 204 -7.56 5.76 2.25
C ALA A 204 -6.15 6.29 1.88
N LEU A 205 -5.11 5.81 2.55
CA LEU A 205 -3.71 6.12 2.24
C LEU A 205 -3.35 5.66 0.82
N GLN A 206 -3.72 4.42 0.46
CA GLN A 206 -3.55 3.86 -0.88
C GLN A 206 -4.22 4.75 -1.93
N TYR A 207 -5.49 5.10 -1.73
CA TYR A 207 -6.23 5.94 -2.66
C TYR A 207 -5.59 7.31 -2.88
N VAL A 208 -5.21 8.00 -1.79
CA VAL A 208 -4.55 9.31 -1.89
C VAL A 208 -3.18 9.21 -2.54
N PHE A 209 -2.45 8.13 -2.29
CA PHE A 209 -1.18 7.86 -2.98
C PHE A 209 -1.37 7.67 -4.50
N LEU A 210 -2.43 6.96 -4.92
CA LEU A 210 -2.77 6.83 -6.34
C LEU A 210 -3.08 8.19 -6.98
N ILE A 211 -3.87 9.05 -6.30
CA ILE A 211 -4.16 10.41 -6.79
C ILE A 211 -2.88 11.22 -6.93
N LEU A 212 -1.97 11.15 -5.95
CA LEU A 212 -0.67 11.84 -6.01
C LEU A 212 0.11 11.42 -7.26
N CYS A 213 0.27 10.11 -7.48
CA CYS A 213 1.02 9.60 -8.64
C CYS A 213 0.33 9.94 -9.97
N MET A 214 -1.00 9.86 -10.04
CA MET A 214 -1.78 10.31 -11.20
C MET A 214 -1.56 11.78 -11.50
N THR A 215 -1.58 12.63 -10.47
CA THR A 215 -1.35 14.08 -10.60
C THR A 215 0.03 14.37 -11.17
N ILE A 216 1.08 13.72 -10.65
CA ILE A 216 2.45 13.88 -11.13
C ILE A 216 2.58 13.38 -12.58
N ALA A 217 1.99 12.23 -12.92
CA ALA A 217 2.00 11.70 -14.27
C ALA A 217 1.32 12.67 -15.27
N MET A 218 0.21 13.31 -14.87
CA MET A 218 -0.47 14.34 -15.66
C MET A 218 0.35 15.61 -15.84
N LEU A 219 1.08 16.04 -14.80
CA LEU A 219 1.94 17.22 -14.83
C LEU A 219 3.08 17.05 -15.84
N ILE A 220 3.74 15.90 -15.80
CA ILE A 220 4.91 15.60 -16.65
C ILE A 220 4.49 15.07 -18.02
N ARG A 221 3.23 14.63 -18.17
CA ARG A 221 2.69 13.98 -19.38
C ARG A 221 3.47 12.74 -19.82
N SER A 222 4.10 12.05 -18.89
CA SER A 222 4.87 10.83 -19.12
C SER A 222 4.34 9.68 -18.30
N MET A 223 3.84 8.65 -18.99
CA MET A 223 3.35 7.41 -18.38
C MET A 223 4.50 6.67 -17.69
N ALA A 224 5.64 6.55 -18.38
CA ALA A 224 6.81 5.85 -17.86
C ALA A 224 7.34 6.52 -16.58
N PHE A 225 7.46 7.85 -16.58
CA PHE A 225 7.92 8.60 -15.41
C PHE A 225 6.98 8.40 -14.21
N GLY A 226 5.66 8.51 -14.43
CA GLY A 226 4.68 8.33 -13.36
C GLY A 226 4.74 6.94 -12.73
N MET A 227 4.84 5.88 -13.57
CA MET A 227 4.97 4.50 -13.10
C MET A 227 6.27 4.28 -12.33
N THR A 228 7.40 4.68 -12.90
CA THR A 228 8.71 4.51 -12.27
C THR A 228 8.79 5.25 -10.94
N LEU A 229 8.36 6.51 -10.90
CA LEU A 229 8.35 7.29 -9.67
C LEU A 229 7.48 6.63 -8.59
N GLY A 230 6.25 6.25 -8.95
CA GLY A 230 5.34 5.62 -8.00
C GLY A 230 5.88 4.30 -7.45
N MET A 231 6.47 3.45 -8.31
CA MET A 231 7.12 2.20 -7.89
C MET A 231 8.31 2.47 -6.96
N CYS A 232 9.19 3.42 -7.29
CA CYS A 232 10.31 3.81 -6.45
C CYS A 232 9.85 4.30 -5.07
N LEU A 233 8.76 5.08 -5.01
CA LEU A 233 8.21 5.55 -3.75
C LEU A 233 7.70 4.40 -2.87
N ILE A 234 7.02 3.40 -3.45
CA ILE A 234 6.53 2.21 -2.73
C ILE A 234 7.69 1.36 -2.23
N MET A 235 8.72 1.16 -3.06
CA MET A 235 9.91 0.35 -2.73
C MET A 235 10.79 0.96 -1.63
N GLY A 236 10.47 2.14 -1.11
CA GLY A 236 11.17 2.74 0.02
C GLY A 236 12.28 3.72 -0.37
N VAL A 237 12.33 4.16 -1.61
CA VAL A 237 13.26 5.24 -2.02
C VAL A 237 12.90 6.57 -1.35
N ALA A 238 11.61 6.79 -1.05
CA ALA A 238 11.14 8.02 -0.43
C ALA A 238 11.73 8.28 0.98
N PRO A 239 11.74 7.33 1.93
CA PRO A 239 12.42 7.51 3.21
C PRO A 239 13.90 7.83 3.07
N VAL A 240 14.61 7.14 2.16
CA VAL A 240 16.04 7.37 1.91
C VAL A 240 16.28 8.78 1.35
N ALA A 241 15.46 9.21 0.39
CA ALA A 241 15.53 10.57 -0.14
C ALA A 241 15.26 11.62 0.93
N CYS A 242 14.28 11.39 1.83
CA CYS A 242 13.99 12.29 2.94
C CYS A 242 15.14 12.36 3.95
N MET A 243 15.80 11.25 4.24
CA MET A 243 17.01 11.25 5.08
C MET A 243 18.12 12.12 4.45
N GLY A 244 18.34 11.99 3.15
CA GLY A 244 19.27 12.85 2.41
C GLY A 244 18.92 14.33 2.50
N ILE A 245 17.65 14.67 2.26
CA ILE A 245 17.15 16.06 2.34
C ILE A 245 17.28 16.60 3.78
N SER A 246 16.92 15.81 4.79
CA SER A 246 17.05 16.20 6.20
C SER A 246 18.51 16.45 6.59
N ALA A 247 19.45 15.65 6.06
CA ALA A 247 20.89 15.86 6.27
C ALA A 247 21.39 17.17 5.63
N VAL A 248 20.92 17.48 4.43
CA VAL A 248 21.24 18.75 3.74
C VAL A 248 20.66 19.94 4.49
N ILE A 249 19.40 19.86 4.94
CA ILE A 249 18.75 20.93 5.71
C ILE A 249 19.49 21.18 7.01
N LYS A 250 19.88 20.10 7.73
CA LYS A 250 20.68 20.19 8.95
C LYS A 250 22.01 20.89 8.72
N LYS A 251 22.67 20.60 7.59
CA LYS A 251 23.96 21.22 7.23
C LYS A 251 23.84 22.69 6.84
N LEU A 252 22.69 23.10 6.23
CA LEU A 252 22.48 24.47 5.74
C LEU A 252 21.83 25.39 6.79
N PHE A 253 20.93 24.86 7.61
CA PHE A 253 20.10 25.65 8.51
C PHE A 253 20.26 25.31 9.98
N ASP A 254 21.16 24.36 10.32
CA ASP A 254 21.40 23.85 11.68
C ASP A 254 20.12 23.40 12.42
N ARG A 255 19.08 23.03 11.64
CA ARG A 255 17.81 22.50 12.13
C ARG A 255 17.62 21.06 11.66
N SER A 256 17.35 20.15 12.59
CA SER A 256 16.92 18.79 12.27
C SER A 256 15.42 18.79 11.97
N VAL A 257 15.05 18.64 10.70
CA VAL A 257 13.66 18.45 10.30
C VAL A 257 13.49 17.00 9.88
N ASP A 258 12.66 16.26 10.62
CA ASP A 258 12.30 14.91 10.24
C ASP A 258 11.08 14.94 9.30
N LEU A 259 11.31 14.59 8.04
CA LEU A 259 10.29 14.56 6.99
C LEU A 259 9.61 13.19 6.87
N GLN A 260 10.18 12.14 7.47
CA GLN A 260 9.70 10.78 7.38
C GLN A 260 8.23 10.58 7.84
N PRO A 261 7.79 11.19 8.97
CA PRO A 261 6.43 11.02 9.46
C PRO A 261 5.34 11.58 8.54
N TYR A 262 5.71 12.46 7.61
CA TYR A 262 4.76 13.09 6.67
C TYR A 262 4.63 12.36 5.34
N LEU A 263 5.42 11.33 5.10
CA LEU A 263 5.36 10.52 3.88
C LEU A 263 4.19 9.53 3.92
N LEU A 264 3.37 9.51 2.87
CA LEU A 264 2.26 8.57 2.72
C LEU A 264 2.74 7.11 2.77
N THR A 265 3.82 6.80 2.04
CA THR A 265 4.38 5.44 1.97
C THR A 265 4.98 4.99 3.30
N SER A 266 5.57 5.90 4.07
CA SER A 266 6.04 5.61 5.43
C SER A 266 4.87 5.29 6.36
N LYS A 267 3.78 6.07 6.27
CA LYS A 267 2.56 5.83 7.07
C LYS A 267 1.87 4.52 6.70
N MET A 268 1.85 4.12 5.43
CA MET A 268 1.32 2.82 5.03
C MET A 268 2.07 1.66 5.70
N LYS A 269 3.40 1.74 5.75
CA LYS A 269 4.25 0.70 6.37
C LYS A 269 4.16 0.66 7.90
N THR A 270 3.85 1.79 8.54
CA THR A 270 3.75 1.92 10.01
C THR A 270 2.33 1.72 10.55
N LEU A 271 1.38 1.29 9.73
CA LEU A 271 0.06 0.89 10.22
C LEU A 271 0.23 -0.30 11.19
N GLN A 272 -0.24 -0.15 12.43
CA GLN A 272 -0.18 -1.20 13.46
C GLN A 272 -1.59 -1.49 13.95
N ILE A 273 -1.81 -2.71 14.40
CA ILE A 273 -3.04 -3.09 15.07
C ILE A 273 -3.09 -2.37 16.42
N ASP A 274 -4.25 -1.85 16.82
CA ASP A 274 -4.45 -1.09 18.06
C ASP A 274 -3.79 0.32 18.08
N MET A 275 -3.84 1.04 16.95
CA MET A 275 -3.42 2.45 16.90
C MET A 275 -4.22 3.32 17.84
N THR A 276 -3.57 4.25 18.53
CA THR A 276 -4.23 5.23 19.39
C THR A 276 -5.13 6.17 18.57
N ALA A 277 -6.25 6.62 19.15
CA ALA A 277 -7.17 7.55 18.48
C ALA A 277 -6.46 8.84 18.00
N THR A 278 -5.39 9.25 18.67
CA THR A 278 -4.56 10.39 18.29
C THR A 278 -3.76 10.12 17.02
N GLU A 279 -3.23 8.93 16.86
CA GLU A 279 -2.48 8.50 15.67
C GLU A 279 -3.41 8.39 14.47
N ILE A 280 -4.57 7.73 14.62
CA ILE A 280 -5.60 7.65 13.59
C ILE A 280 -6.01 9.05 13.12
N ARG A 281 -6.27 9.97 14.05
CA ARG A 281 -6.60 11.37 13.72
C ARG A 281 -5.50 12.06 12.92
N ASN A 282 -4.23 11.88 13.32
CA ASN A 282 -3.09 12.50 12.63
C ASN A 282 -2.93 11.96 11.20
N VAL A 283 -3.12 10.65 11.00
CA VAL A 283 -3.09 10.06 9.66
C VAL A 283 -4.28 10.50 8.82
N CYS A 284 -5.48 10.61 9.39
CA CYS A 284 -6.64 11.16 8.70
C CYS A 284 -6.42 12.62 8.26
N LEU A 285 -5.85 13.46 9.12
CA LEU A 285 -5.51 14.84 8.76
C LEU A 285 -4.48 14.90 7.62
N LEU A 286 -3.50 14.00 7.64
CA LEU A 286 -2.50 13.90 6.57
C LEU A 286 -3.16 13.48 5.25
N VAL A 287 -4.02 12.46 5.26
CA VAL A 287 -4.78 11.99 4.08
C VAL A 287 -5.61 13.13 3.49
N VAL A 288 -6.38 13.84 4.32
CA VAL A 288 -7.20 14.97 3.89
C VAL A 288 -6.33 16.10 3.34
N GLY A 289 -5.21 16.42 3.99
CA GLY A 289 -4.28 17.44 3.54
C GLY A 289 -3.71 17.16 2.15
N TYR A 290 -3.21 15.94 1.92
CA TYR A 290 -2.72 15.53 0.60
C TYR A 290 -3.84 15.55 -0.45
N PHE A 291 -5.03 15.05 -0.10
CA PHE A 291 -6.18 15.05 -1.00
C PHE A 291 -6.55 16.46 -1.44
N VAL A 292 -6.64 17.42 -0.51
CA VAL A 292 -6.97 18.81 -0.82
C VAL A 292 -5.90 19.46 -1.70
N VAL A 293 -4.61 19.29 -1.36
CA VAL A 293 -3.50 19.85 -2.15
C VAL A 293 -3.51 19.27 -3.58
N MET A 294 -3.63 17.96 -3.74
CA MET A 294 -3.66 17.33 -5.06
C MET A 294 -4.92 17.72 -5.85
N SER A 295 -6.04 17.91 -5.16
CA SER A 295 -7.26 18.46 -5.73
C SER A 295 -7.06 19.82 -6.34
N LEU A 296 -6.49 20.73 -5.60
CA LEU A 296 -6.22 22.10 -6.05
C LEU A 296 -5.27 22.11 -7.25
N ILE A 297 -4.20 21.32 -7.20
CA ILE A 297 -3.23 21.22 -8.30
C ILE A 297 -3.93 20.72 -9.58
N ASN A 298 -4.74 19.69 -9.50
CA ASN A 298 -5.43 19.12 -10.67
C ASN A 298 -6.46 20.10 -11.26
N ILE A 299 -7.20 20.82 -10.42
CA ILE A 299 -8.17 21.83 -10.87
C ILE A 299 -7.44 22.98 -11.59
N ILE A 300 -6.39 23.53 -10.98
CA ILE A 300 -5.58 24.60 -11.57
C ILE A 300 -4.97 24.14 -12.91
N GLN A 301 -4.52 22.90 -12.98
CA GLN A 301 -3.94 22.33 -14.18
C GLN A 301 -4.94 22.26 -15.34
N ILE A 302 -6.18 21.87 -15.06
CA ILE A 302 -7.22 21.74 -16.10
C ILE A 302 -7.78 23.09 -16.51
N GLU A 303 -7.82 24.08 -15.60
CA GLU A 303 -8.31 25.42 -15.90
C GLU A 303 -7.29 26.28 -16.64
N LYS A 304 -6.03 26.23 -16.24
CA LYS A 304 -4.97 27.11 -16.79
C LYS A 304 -4.27 26.56 -18.03
N ARG A 305 -4.30 25.24 -18.23
CA ARG A 305 -3.72 24.68 -19.44
C ARG A 305 -4.75 24.71 -20.55
N ASP A 306 -4.56 25.63 -21.49
CA ASP A 306 -5.13 25.48 -22.82
C ASP A 306 -4.69 24.12 -23.34
N LEU A 307 -5.69 23.30 -23.70
CA LEU A 307 -5.50 21.93 -24.17
C LEU A 307 -4.94 21.94 -25.59
N VAL A 308 -3.73 22.47 -25.75
CA VAL A 308 -2.95 22.43 -26.98
C VAL A 308 -2.30 21.05 -27.15
#